data_4a2c403839f94cbf7671500970e4522a
#
_entry.id   4a2c403839f94cbf7671500970e4522a
#
_cell.length_a   1.000
_cell.length_b   1.000
_cell.length_c   1.000
_cell.angle_alpha   90.00
_cell.angle_beta   90.00
_cell.angle_gamma   90.00
#
_symmetry.space_group_name_H-M   'P 1'
#
loop_
_entity.id
_entity.type
_entity.pdbx_description
1 polymer ?
#
loop_
_entity_poly.entity_id
_entity_poly.type
_entity_poly.pdbx_seq_one_letter_code
_entity_poly.pdbx_strand_id
1 'polypeptide(L)'
;LDDYHRVDWVLHYQLAPAEQWDYPATTQMVLLDIPFQGETRKLLVQVPKHGFVYVLDRVTGKLLSAEKFTTVTWASGYDLKSGRPIENPEADYSKTGKAALVYPGPLGGHNWNPVSWNPGTGLLYFSELQMPSVFKADNAVGFKENGRRYNMALDMAGMMDDPAFLAELRNPRGSLIAWDVANARIAWQVPQPLPTNGGTLSTAGNLVFHGTADGRLVAYAADSGKQLWEGRTFGGVQAGPVSYAVDGRQYIATGIGWGGGHGAAMPDGGK
;
A
#
# COMPACT_ATOMS: atom_id res chain seq x y z
N LEU A 1 -11.58 27.68 -25.54
CA LEU A 1 -12.18 27.20 -24.25
C LEU A 1 -12.84 25.82 -24.37
N ASP A 2 -12.85 25.19 -25.56
CA ASP A 2 -13.56 23.92 -25.80
C ASP A 2 -12.73 22.65 -25.54
N ASP A 3 -11.41 22.78 -25.30
CA ASP A 3 -10.53 21.60 -25.12
C ASP A 3 -10.50 21.01 -23.70
N TYR A 4 -11.13 21.65 -22.71
CA TYR A 4 -11.11 21.18 -21.32
C TYR A 4 -12.16 20.12 -20.97
N HIS A 5 -13.06 19.78 -21.90
CA HIS A 5 -14.15 18.83 -21.64
C HIS A 5 -13.95 17.46 -22.28
N ARG A 6 -12.87 17.24 -23.02
CA ARG A 6 -12.60 15.95 -23.65
C ARG A 6 -11.61 15.14 -22.83
N VAL A 7 -12.10 14.18 -22.07
CA VAL A 7 -11.28 13.15 -21.43
C VAL A 7 -11.16 11.98 -22.41
N ASP A 8 -10.02 11.90 -23.10
CA ASP A 8 -9.73 10.74 -23.93
C ASP A 8 -9.09 9.65 -23.07
N TRP A 9 -9.72 8.49 -23.00
CA TRP A 9 -9.13 7.29 -22.40
C TRP A 9 -8.05 6.77 -23.35
N VAL A 10 -6.78 7.04 -23.04
CA VAL A 10 -5.64 6.61 -23.86
C VAL A 10 -5.32 5.15 -23.61
N LEU A 11 -5.38 4.74 -22.33
CA LEU A 11 -5.20 3.35 -21.91
C LEU A 11 -5.85 3.12 -20.54
N HIS A 12 -6.19 1.86 -20.26
CA HIS A 12 -6.66 1.43 -18.95
C HIS A 12 -6.05 0.08 -18.58
N TYR A 13 -5.87 -0.16 -17.29
CA TYR A 13 -5.42 -1.44 -16.78
C TYR A 13 -6.17 -1.77 -15.47
N GLN A 14 -6.81 -2.94 -15.41
CA GLN A 14 -7.44 -3.45 -14.20
C GLN A 14 -6.45 -4.34 -13.45
N LEU A 15 -6.06 -3.94 -12.26
CA LEU A 15 -5.12 -4.65 -11.42
C LEU A 15 -5.69 -6.00 -10.96
N ALA A 16 -6.91 -6.02 -10.43
CA ALA A 16 -7.63 -7.22 -10.03
C ALA A 16 -9.09 -7.12 -10.48
N PRO A 17 -9.44 -7.63 -11.69
CA PRO A 17 -10.82 -7.62 -12.17
C PRO A 17 -11.76 -8.39 -11.26
N ALA A 18 -12.94 -7.82 -10.94
CA ALA A 18 -13.96 -8.43 -10.08
C ALA A 18 -13.45 -8.81 -8.66
N GLU A 19 -12.46 -8.08 -8.16
CA GLU A 19 -11.95 -8.29 -6.80
C GLU A 19 -13.07 -8.05 -5.76
N GLN A 20 -12.94 -8.72 -4.61
CA GLN A 20 -13.96 -8.71 -3.56
C GLN A 20 -13.36 -8.51 -2.15
N TRP A 21 -12.12 -8.06 -2.07
CA TRP A 21 -11.35 -7.90 -0.82
C TRP A 21 -11.13 -6.45 -0.41
N ASP A 22 -11.80 -5.50 -1.09
CA ASP A 22 -11.65 -4.04 -0.91
C ASP A 22 -10.25 -3.55 -1.32
N TYR A 23 -9.85 -3.85 -2.55
CA TYR A 23 -8.57 -3.47 -3.12
C TYR A 23 -8.64 -2.34 -4.16
N PRO A 24 -9.23 -1.17 -3.85
CA PRO A 24 -9.17 -0.04 -4.77
C PRO A 24 -7.72 0.41 -4.98
N ALA A 25 -7.39 0.77 -6.21
CA ALA A 25 -6.07 1.27 -6.60
C ALA A 25 -5.94 2.79 -6.34
N THR A 26 -6.38 3.25 -5.18
CA THR A 26 -6.41 4.68 -4.79
C THR A 26 -5.07 5.18 -4.23
N THR A 27 -3.96 4.66 -4.75
CA THR A 27 -2.61 5.01 -4.32
C THR A 27 -1.91 5.85 -5.37
N GLN A 28 -0.86 6.56 -4.94
CA GLN A 28 -0.05 7.41 -5.81
C GLN A 28 0.55 6.60 -6.97
N MET A 29 0.52 7.18 -8.17
CA MET A 29 1.25 6.68 -9.33
C MET A 29 2.55 7.45 -9.48
N VAL A 30 3.65 6.73 -9.73
CA VAL A 30 4.98 7.30 -9.95
C VAL A 30 5.37 7.08 -11.40
N LEU A 31 5.68 8.18 -12.11
CA LEU A 31 6.11 8.12 -13.50
C LEU A 31 7.63 8.21 -13.57
N LEU A 32 8.26 7.23 -14.20
CA LEU A 32 9.71 7.10 -14.26
C LEU A 32 10.19 6.90 -15.71
N ASP A 33 11.33 7.51 -16.04
CA ASP A 33 12.08 7.24 -17.26
C ASP A 33 13.43 6.67 -16.84
N ILE A 34 13.53 5.34 -16.78
CA ILE A 34 14.70 4.63 -16.23
C ILE A 34 15.05 3.41 -17.10
N PRO A 35 16.29 2.89 -17.01
CA PRO A 35 16.62 1.57 -17.54
C PRO A 35 15.77 0.48 -16.88
N PHE A 36 15.10 -0.33 -17.71
CA PHE A 36 14.28 -1.44 -17.25
C PHE A 36 14.28 -2.54 -18.31
N GLN A 37 14.68 -3.76 -17.93
CA GLN A 37 14.78 -4.91 -18.84
C GLN A 37 15.63 -4.62 -20.11
N GLY A 38 16.77 -3.94 -19.93
CA GLY A 38 17.76 -3.73 -20.98
C GLY A 38 17.59 -2.48 -21.85
N GLU A 39 16.53 -1.70 -21.66
CA GLU A 39 16.30 -0.45 -22.39
C GLU A 39 15.71 0.65 -21.49
N THR A 40 15.87 1.90 -21.86
CA THR A 40 15.19 3.01 -21.16
C THR A 40 13.72 3.01 -21.50
N ARG A 41 12.86 2.83 -20.48
CA ARG A 41 11.41 2.78 -20.62
C ARG A 41 10.72 3.91 -19.88
N LYS A 42 9.58 4.31 -20.41
CA LYS A 42 8.62 5.20 -19.76
C LYS A 42 7.69 4.35 -18.91
N LEU A 43 7.90 4.35 -17.60
CA LEU A 43 7.20 3.49 -16.68
C LEU A 43 6.13 4.25 -15.88
N LEU A 44 5.06 3.54 -15.53
CA LEU A 44 4.14 3.88 -14.47
C LEU A 44 4.28 2.82 -13.38
N VAL A 45 4.65 3.25 -12.17
CA VAL A 45 4.80 2.37 -11.01
C VAL A 45 3.71 2.69 -9.99
N GLN A 46 3.06 1.65 -9.48
CA GLN A 46 2.03 1.80 -8.45
C GLN A 46 2.17 0.70 -7.40
N VAL A 47 1.95 1.09 -6.13
CA VAL A 47 1.99 0.20 -4.96
C VAL A 47 0.62 0.25 -4.28
N PRO A 48 -0.38 -0.49 -4.75
CA PRO A 48 -1.73 -0.48 -4.21
C PRO A 48 -1.94 -1.51 -3.10
N LYS A 49 -3.17 -1.62 -2.61
CA LYS A 49 -3.61 -2.55 -1.57
C LYS A 49 -3.32 -4.03 -1.86
N HIS A 50 -3.23 -4.40 -3.13
CA HIS A 50 -3.13 -5.79 -3.62
C HIS A 50 -1.91 -6.57 -3.10
N GLY A 51 -0.86 -5.89 -2.58
CA GLY A 51 0.37 -6.52 -2.10
C GLY A 51 1.43 -6.74 -3.18
N PHE A 52 1.25 -6.16 -4.36
CA PHE A 52 2.20 -6.18 -5.48
C PHE A 52 2.67 -4.77 -5.84
N VAL A 53 3.92 -4.65 -6.28
CA VAL A 53 4.40 -3.47 -7.00
C VAL A 53 4.15 -3.71 -8.49
N TYR A 54 3.31 -2.86 -9.09
CA TYR A 54 3.01 -2.93 -10.52
C TYR A 54 3.89 -1.97 -11.29
N VAL A 55 4.47 -2.46 -12.38
CA VAL A 55 5.24 -1.68 -13.33
C VAL A 55 4.59 -1.83 -14.70
N LEU A 56 4.03 -0.76 -15.23
CA LEU A 56 3.44 -0.70 -16.56
C LEU A 56 4.30 0.16 -17.49
N ASP A 57 4.35 -0.22 -18.74
CA ASP A 57 4.76 0.68 -19.82
C ASP A 57 3.67 1.75 -20.00
N ARG A 58 3.99 3.02 -19.66
CA ARG A 58 2.97 4.08 -19.71
C ARG A 58 2.62 4.56 -21.13
N VAL A 59 3.33 4.09 -22.15
CA VAL A 59 3.03 4.39 -23.55
C VAL A 59 2.00 3.41 -24.09
N THR A 60 2.13 2.12 -23.72
CA THR A 60 1.32 1.04 -24.28
C THR A 60 0.27 0.51 -23.31
N GLY A 61 0.39 0.79 -21.99
CA GLY A 61 -0.42 0.23 -20.93
C GLY A 61 -0.10 -1.24 -20.60
N LYS A 62 0.95 -1.81 -21.20
CA LYS A 62 1.34 -3.19 -20.96
C LYS A 62 1.91 -3.38 -19.55
N LEU A 63 1.45 -4.41 -18.85
CA LEU A 63 2.08 -4.87 -17.61
C LEU A 63 3.47 -5.45 -17.91
N LEU A 64 4.51 -4.88 -17.29
CA LEU A 64 5.88 -5.32 -17.42
C LEU A 64 6.34 -6.16 -16.23
N SER A 65 5.84 -5.87 -15.04
CA SER A 65 6.13 -6.59 -13.80
C SER A 65 5.01 -6.40 -12.79
N ALA A 66 4.75 -7.43 -11.98
CA ALA A 66 3.90 -7.38 -10.79
C ALA A 66 4.48 -8.34 -9.75
N GLU A 67 5.32 -7.81 -8.86
CA GLU A 67 6.04 -8.61 -7.86
C GLU A 67 5.54 -8.31 -6.46
N LYS A 68 5.47 -9.35 -5.62
CA LYS A 68 5.01 -9.25 -4.23
C LYS A 68 6.01 -8.46 -3.39
N PHE A 69 5.52 -7.49 -2.64
CA PHE A 69 6.31 -6.79 -1.63
C PHE A 69 5.95 -7.20 -0.19
N THR A 70 4.85 -7.93 -0.03
CA THR A 70 4.33 -8.42 1.26
C THR A 70 3.73 -9.81 1.10
N THR A 71 3.20 -10.38 2.18
CA THR A 71 2.43 -11.63 2.13
C THR A 71 1.17 -11.44 1.30
N VAL A 72 0.98 -12.30 0.30
CA VAL A 72 -0.21 -12.31 -0.57
C VAL A 72 -0.72 -13.73 -0.70
N THR A 73 -2.00 -13.95 -0.36
CA THR A 73 -2.66 -15.26 -0.46
C THR A 73 -3.79 -15.29 -1.48
N TRP A 74 -4.34 -14.14 -1.89
CA TRP A 74 -5.42 -14.08 -2.89
C TRP A 74 -4.95 -14.40 -4.32
N ALA A 75 -3.64 -14.24 -4.63
CA ALA A 75 -3.06 -14.57 -5.92
C ALA A 75 -1.64 -15.12 -5.76
N SER A 76 -1.23 -16.02 -6.63
CA SER A 76 0.15 -16.53 -6.70
C SER A 76 1.09 -15.57 -7.45
N GLY A 77 0.58 -14.79 -8.39
CA GLY A 77 1.32 -13.85 -9.24
C GLY A 77 0.46 -13.31 -10.36
N TYR A 78 1.12 -12.86 -11.45
CA TYR A 78 0.47 -12.34 -12.65
C TYR A 78 0.98 -13.05 -13.90
N ASP A 79 0.07 -13.38 -14.81
CA ASP A 79 0.44 -13.74 -16.19
C ASP A 79 0.73 -12.46 -16.98
N LEU A 80 2.00 -12.20 -17.28
CA LEU A 80 2.44 -10.98 -17.99
C LEU A 80 1.97 -10.91 -19.44
N LYS A 81 1.52 -12.02 -20.05
CA LYS A 81 0.97 -12.01 -21.41
C LYS A 81 -0.44 -11.43 -21.42
N SER A 82 -1.29 -11.92 -20.54
CA SER A 82 -2.67 -11.45 -20.41
C SER A 82 -2.80 -10.20 -19.52
N GLY A 83 -1.79 -9.92 -18.67
CA GLY A 83 -1.84 -8.89 -17.64
C GLY A 83 -2.83 -9.21 -16.51
N ARG A 84 -3.16 -10.49 -16.28
CA ARG A 84 -4.18 -10.90 -15.31
C ARG A 84 -3.56 -11.58 -14.09
N PRO A 85 -4.18 -11.45 -12.90
CA PRO A 85 -3.74 -12.19 -11.73
C PRO A 85 -3.99 -13.69 -11.92
N ILE A 86 -3.10 -14.49 -11.34
CA ILE A 86 -3.28 -15.93 -11.16
C ILE A 86 -3.88 -16.09 -9.75
N GLU A 87 -5.21 -15.99 -9.69
CA GLU A 87 -5.96 -15.99 -8.43
C GLU A 87 -5.87 -17.36 -7.75
N ASN A 88 -5.90 -17.34 -6.40
CA ASN A 88 -6.04 -18.53 -5.58
C ASN A 88 -7.54 -18.80 -5.36
N PRO A 89 -8.08 -19.91 -5.87
CA PRO A 89 -9.50 -20.22 -5.71
C PRO A 89 -9.97 -20.31 -4.26
N GLU A 90 -9.09 -20.68 -3.32
CA GLU A 90 -9.43 -20.77 -1.89
C GLU A 90 -9.65 -19.39 -1.24
N ALA A 91 -9.14 -18.32 -1.84
CA ALA A 91 -9.38 -16.96 -1.38
C ALA A 91 -10.72 -16.38 -1.86
N ASP A 92 -11.37 -17.01 -2.85
CA ASP A 92 -12.66 -16.59 -3.38
C ASP A 92 -13.81 -17.11 -2.49
N TYR A 93 -14.04 -16.40 -1.40
CA TYR A 93 -15.07 -16.76 -0.42
C TYR A 93 -16.49 -16.69 -0.97
N SER A 94 -16.72 -15.90 -2.03
CA SER A 94 -18.04 -15.79 -2.64
C SER A 94 -18.40 -17.02 -3.47
N LYS A 95 -17.42 -17.63 -4.13
CA LYS A 95 -17.60 -18.86 -4.90
C LYS A 95 -17.50 -20.11 -4.04
N THR A 96 -16.56 -20.13 -3.09
CA THR A 96 -16.39 -21.30 -2.22
C THR A 96 -17.49 -21.42 -1.16
N GLY A 97 -18.12 -20.31 -0.79
CA GLY A 97 -19.07 -20.22 0.33
C GLY A 97 -18.42 -20.47 1.70
N LYS A 98 -17.09 -20.56 1.76
CA LYS A 98 -16.32 -20.81 2.98
C LYS A 98 -15.61 -19.53 3.43
N ALA A 99 -15.32 -19.45 4.74
CA ALA A 99 -14.45 -18.39 5.26
C ALA A 99 -13.03 -18.55 4.69
N ALA A 100 -12.41 -17.41 4.30
CA ALA A 100 -11.06 -17.37 3.79
C ALA A 100 -10.23 -16.35 4.58
N LEU A 101 -9.09 -16.77 5.14
CA LEU A 101 -8.09 -15.87 5.69
C LEU A 101 -7.23 -15.33 4.55
N VAL A 102 -7.36 -14.03 4.25
CA VAL A 102 -6.72 -13.40 3.08
C VAL A 102 -5.72 -12.34 3.50
N TYR A 103 -4.54 -12.43 2.92
CA TYR A 103 -3.49 -11.41 2.96
C TYR A 103 -3.34 -10.74 1.58
N PRO A 104 -3.20 -9.42 1.52
CA PRO A 104 -3.51 -8.47 2.58
C PRO A 104 -5.00 -8.47 2.92
N GLY A 105 -5.37 -7.95 4.10
CA GLY A 105 -6.77 -7.63 4.43
C GLY A 105 -7.24 -6.34 3.73
N PRO A 106 -8.41 -5.80 4.09
CA PRO A 106 -9.03 -4.66 3.38
C PRO A 106 -8.26 -3.34 3.55
N LEU A 107 -7.34 -3.24 4.52
CA LEU A 107 -6.43 -2.09 4.61
C LEU A 107 -5.29 -2.17 3.58
N GLY A 108 -5.07 -3.33 2.96
CA GLY A 108 -4.07 -3.54 1.93
C GLY A 108 -2.67 -3.83 2.48
N GLY A 109 -1.74 -4.20 1.60
CA GLY A 109 -0.31 -4.28 1.90
C GLY A 109 0.35 -2.90 1.95
N HIS A 110 -0.22 -1.95 1.24
CA HIS A 110 0.04 -0.50 1.26
C HIS A 110 -1.28 0.21 0.99
N ASN A 111 -1.42 1.47 1.38
CA ASN A 111 -2.64 2.23 1.20
C ASN A 111 -2.35 3.62 0.60
N TRP A 112 -3.17 4.61 0.90
CA TRP A 112 -3.10 5.99 0.38
C TRP A 112 -1.85 6.77 0.78
N ASN A 113 -1.07 6.28 1.73
CA ASN A 113 0.13 6.94 2.24
C ASN A 113 1.11 7.26 1.10
N PRO A 114 1.64 8.49 1.01
CA PRO A 114 2.53 8.86 -0.09
C PRO A 114 3.79 8.00 -0.15
N VAL A 115 4.13 7.58 -1.37
CA VAL A 115 5.42 6.96 -1.69
C VAL A 115 6.42 8.02 -2.15
N SER A 116 7.72 7.75 -2.07
CA SER A 116 8.74 8.66 -2.58
C SER A 116 9.79 7.94 -3.44
N TRP A 117 10.18 8.56 -4.54
CA TRP A 117 11.23 8.08 -5.43
C TRP A 117 12.51 8.89 -5.24
N ASN A 118 13.66 8.22 -5.21
CA ASN A 118 14.95 8.90 -5.20
C ASN A 118 15.76 8.50 -6.44
N PRO A 119 15.98 9.42 -7.38
CA PRO A 119 16.74 9.12 -8.60
C PRO A 119 18.24 8.84 -8.33
N GLY A 120 18.79 9.33 -7.21
CA GLY A 120 20.18 9.08 -6.82
C GLY A 120 20.43 7.64 -6.39
N THR A 121 19.43 6.98 -5.78
CA THR A 121 19.52 5.57 -5.36
C THR A 121 18.83 4.61 -6.33
N GLY A 122 17.92 5.10 -7.18
CA GLY A 122 17.08 4.24 -8.01
C GLY A 122 16.02 3.45 -7.22
N LEU A 123 15.65 3.92 -6.02
CA LEU A 123 14.75 3.22 -5.13
C LEU A 123 13.45 3.97 -4.90
N LEU A 124 12.37 3.21 -4.79
CA LEU A 124 11.04 3.67 -4.38
C LEU A 124 10.81 3.28 -2.92
N TYR A 125 10.38 4.24 -2.08
CA TYR A 125 10.16 4.02 -0.66
C TYR A 125 8.68 4.10 -0.33
N PHE A 126 8.21 3.15 0.49
CA PHE A 126 6.82 3.11 0.94
C PHE A 126 6.65 2.30 2.23
N SER A 127 5.57 2.54 2.95
CA SER A 127 5.19 1.74 4.11
C SER A 127 4.50 0.45 3.69
N GLU A 128 4.88 -0.64 4.32
CA GLU A 128 4.21 -1.94 4.24
C GLU A 128 3.31 -2.15 5.45
N LEU A 129 2.16 -2.79 5.21
CA LEU A 129 1.21 -3.24 6.21
C LEU A 129 0.99 -4.75 6.06
N GLN A 130 1.25 -5.53 7.12
CA GLN A 130 0.97 -6.97 7.16
C GLN A 130 -0.17 -7.26 8.12
N MET A 131 -1.38 -7.15 7.62
CA MET A 131 -2.61 -7.46 8.35
C MET A 131 -3.56 -8.24 7.44
N PRO A 132 -3.99 -9.44 7.84
CA PRO A 132 -4.99 -10.19 7.10
C PRO A 132 -6.40 -9.75 7.43
N SER A 133 -7.36 -10.35 6.77
CA SER A 133 -8.76 -10.41 7.21
C SER A 133 -9.35 -11.77 6.89
N VAL A 134 -10.35 -12.16 7.67
CA VAL A 134 -11.21 -13.27 7.31
C VAL A 134 -12.39 -12.73 6.53
N PHE A 135 -12.58 -13.24 5.33
CA PHE A 135 -13.73 -12.92 4.49
C PHE A 135 -14.67 -14.11 4.45
N LYS A 136 -15.94 -13.87 4.70
CA LYS A 136 -17.01 -14.85 4.59
C LYS A 136 -18.27 -14.15 4.10
N ALA A 137 -18.92 -14.72 3.09
CA ALA A 137 -20.16 -14.16 2.58
C ALA A 137 -21.28 -14.30 3.62
N ASP A 138 -22.01 -13.23 3.85
CA ASP A 138 -23.31 -13.28 4.54
C ASP A 138 -24.42 -13.41 3.50
N ASN A 139 -24.76 -14.65 3.19
CA ASN A 139 -25.83 -14.97 2.22
C ASN A 139 -27.25 -14.70 2.75
N ALA A 140 -27.39 -14.38 4.02
CA ALA A 140 -28.68 -14.06 4.63
C ALA A 140 -29.07 -12.59 4.46
N VAL A 141 -28.14 -11.75 3.99
CA VAL A 141 -28.34 -10.30 3.89
C VAL A 141 -28.62 -9.91 2.44
N GLY A 142 -29.88 -9.72 2.11
CA GLY A 142 -30.25 -8.82 1.01
C GLY A 142 -29.96 -7.36 1.38
N PHE A 143 -29.99 -6.46 0.40
CA PHE A 143 -29.90 -5.03 0.66
C PHE A 143 -30.92 -4.61 1.74
N LYS A 144 -30.45 -3.97 2.80
CA LYS A 144 -31.29 -3.39 3.86
C LYS A 144 -31.03 -1.90 3.92
N GLU A 145 -32.07 -1.14 3.73
CA GLU A 145 -32.06 0.31 3.98
C GLU A 145 -32.04 0.54 5.49
N ASN A 146 -30.85 0.66 6.08
CA ASN A 146 -30.71 0.80 7.55
C ASN A 146 -30.15 2.17 7.99
N GLY A 147 -30.00 3.12 7.07
CA GLY A 147 -29.64 4.53 7.31
C GLY A 147 -28.29 4.82 8.01
N ARG A 148 -27.61 3.81 8.56
CA ARG A 148 -26.40 4.00 9.38
C ARG A 148 -25.28 2.99 9.15
N ARG A 149 -25.48 1.96 8.32
CA ARG A 149 -24.48 0.90 8.08
C ARG A 149 -24.34 0.60 6.60
N TYR A 150 -23.14 0.29 6.20
CA TYR A 150 -22.84 -0.20 4.85
C TYR A 150 -23.39 -1.63 4.69
N ASN A 151 -23.98 -1.91 3.53
CA ASN A 151 -24.36 -3.27 3.12
C ASN A 151 -23.12 -3.92 2.47
N MET A 152 -22.28 -4.59 3.23
CA MET A 152 -21.04 -5.20 2.76
C MET A 152 -21.19 -6.66 2.34
N ALA A 153 -22.34 -7.28 2.64
CA ALA A 153 -22.59 -8.71 2.43
C ALA A 153 -21.50 -9.64 3.04
N LEU A 154 -20.88 -9.19 4.13
CA LEU A 154 -19.82 -9.91 4.86
C LEU A 154 -20.31 -10.28 6.25
N ASP A 155 -19.99 -11.51 6.68
CA ASP A 155 -20.16 -11.98 8.05
C ASP A 155 -19.05 -11.40 8.96
N MET A 156 -19.26 -10.17 9.43
CA MET A 156 -18.32 -9.46 10.30
C MET A 156 -18.20 -10.08 11.69
N ALA A 157 -19.24 -10.76 12.18
CA ALA A 157 -19.21 -11.41 13.48
C ALA A 157 -18.31 -12.66 13.43
N GLY A 158 -18.48 -13.51 12.41
CA GLY A 158 -17.66 -14.70 12.23
C GLY A 158 -16.17 -14.40 12.03
N MET A 159 -15.84 -13.24 11.49
CA MET A 159 -14.45 -12.80 11.36
C MET A 159 -13.77 -12.64 12.72
N MET A 160 -14.45 -12.03 13.69
CA MET A 160 -13.89 -11.75 15.01
C MET A 160 -13.78 -13.00 15.89
N ASP A 161 -14.40 -14.11 15.49
CA ASP A 161 -14.33 -15.40 16.20
C ASP A 161 -13.29 -16.35 15.60
N ASP A 162 -12.65 -15.98 14.46
CA ASP A 162 -11.66 -16.83 13.82
C ASP A 162 -10.33 -16.84 14.60
N PRO A 163 -9.86 -18.00 15.10
CA PRO A 163 -8.64 -18.08 15.92
C PRO A 163 -7.38 -17.68 15.16
N ALA A 164 -7.29 -17.93 13.83
CA ALA A 164 -6.14 -17.58 13.03
C ALA A 164 -6.07 -16.07 12.83
N PHE A 165 -7.22 -15.43 12.56
CA PHE A 165 -7.31 -13.97 12.50
C PHE A 165 -6.93 -13.31 13.82
N LEU A 166 -7.47 -13.80 14.94
CA LEU A 166 -7.13 -13.28 16.27
C LEU A 166 -5.66 -13.46 16.63
N ALA A 167 -5.02 -14.53 16.19
CA ALA A 167 -3.58 -14.73 16.38
C ALA A 167 -2.76 -13.68 15.62
N GLU A 168 -3.14 -13.35 14.38
CA GLU A 168 -2.46 -12.32 13.57
C GLU A 168 -2.70 -10.91 14.14
N LEU A 169 -3.89 -10.61 14.65
CA LEU A 169 -4.16 -9.33 15.32
C LEU A 169 -3.29 -9.09 16.58
N ARG A 170 -2.81 -10.17 17.21
CA ARG A 170 -1.90 -10.05 18.37
C ARG A 170 -0.45 -9.74 17.99
N ASN A 171 -0.09 -9.90 16.73
CA ASN A 171 1.26 -9.66 16.22
C ASN A 171 1.22 -8.87 14.90
N PRO A 172 0.63 -7.66 14.90
CA PRO A 172 0.54 -6.84 13.71
C PRO A 172 1.94 -6.39 13.29
N ARG A 173 2.22 -6.45 11.99
CA ARG A 173 3.54 -6.15 11.43
C ARG A 173 3.43 -5.09 10.36
N GLY A 174 4.48 -4.28 10.25
CA GLY A 174 4.68 -3.32 9.19
C GLY A 174 6.16 -3.05 8.98
N SER A 175 6.48 -2.41 7.89
CA SER A 175 7.85 -2.07 7.56
C SER A 175 7.93 -0.80 6.71
N LEU A 176 9.10 -0.17 6.71
CA LEU A 176 9.52 0.72 5.63
C LEU A 176 10.26 -0.12 4.60
N ILE A 177 9.81 -0.09 3.35
CA ILE A 177 10.43 -0.80 2.23
C ILE A 177 11.13 0.19 1.30
N ALA A 178 12.32 -0.16 0.86
CA ALA A 178 12.96 0.39 -0.33
C ALA A 178 12.92 -0.64 -1.45
N TRP A 179 12.25 -0.29 -2.52
CA TRP A 179 12.03 -1.15 -3.68
C TRP A 179 12.92 -0.75 -4.84
N ASP A 180 13.72 -1.69 -5.32
CA ASP A 180 14.49 -1.54 -6.56
C ASP A 180 13.56 -1.79 -7.74
N VAL A 181 13.12 -0.70 -8.38
CA VAL A 181 12.17 -0.77 -9.49
C VAL A 181 12.77 -1.47 -10.69
N ALA A 182 14.05 -1.24 -10.99
CA ALA A 182 14.71 -1.81 -12.16
C ALA A 182 14.84 -3.35 -12.07
N ASN A 183 15.06 -3.88 -10.87
CA ASN A 183 15.23 -5.31 -10.61
C ASN A 183 13.99 -5.98 -9.99
N ALA A 184 12.91 -5.21 -9.77
CA ALA A 184 11.64 -5.67 -9.23
C ALA A 184 11.78 -6.47 -7.92
N ARG A 185 12.52 -5.91 -6.95
CA ARG A 185 12.81 -6.56 -5.66
C ARG A 185 12.95 -5.58 -4.52
N ILE A 186 12.81 -6.07 -3.30
CA ILE A 186 13.19 -5.32 -2.10
C ILE A 186 14.73 -5.16 -2.07
N ALA A 187 15.21 -3.90 -2.02
CA ALA A 187 16.60 -3.58 -1.83
C ALA A 187 16.98 -3.65 -0.34
N TRP A 188 16.14 -3.05 0.50
CA TRP A 188 16.24 -3.14 1.95
C TRP A 188 14.86 -2.93 2.60
N GLN A 189 14.72 -3.38 3.83
CA GLN A 189 13.49 -3.30 4.61
C GLN A 189 13.82 -3.03 6.08
N VAL A 190 13.07 -2.13 6.71
CA VAL A 190 13.18 -1.82 8.14
C VAL A 190 11.85 -2.13 8.81
N PRO A 191 11.79 -3.17 9.68
CA PRO A 191 10.59 -3.48 10.45
C PRO A 191 10.17 -2.31 11.35
N GLN A 192 8.86 -2.11 11.47
CA GLN A 192 8.26 -1.11 12.35
C GLN A 192 7.47 -1.79 13.46
N PRO A 193 7.41 -1.18 14.66
CA PRO A 193 6.71 -1.77 15.82
C PRO A 193 5.20 -1.96 15.57
N LEU A 194 4.59 -1.10 14.76
CA LEU A 194 3.17 -1.13 14.45
C LEU A 194 2.93 -1.15 12.94
N PRO A 195 1.79 -1.66 12.47
CA PRO A 195 1.58 -1.89 11.05
C PRO A 195 1.20 -0.63 10.26
N THR A 196 0.43 0.29 10.84
CA THR A 196 -0.18 1.41 10.10
C THR A 196 0.69 2.65 10.10
N ASN A 197 1.82 2.60 9.40
CA ASN A 197 2.79 3.69 9.33
C ASN A 197 2.41 4.73 8.27
N GLY A 198 3.05 5.90 8.35
CA GLY A 198 2.79 7.04 7.47
C GLY A 198 3.46 6.94 6.11
N GLY A 199 3.38 8.04 5.37
CA GLY A 199 4.06 8.17 4.08
C GLY A 199 5.56 8.44 4.20
N THR A 200 6.22 8.53 3.05
CA THR A 200 7.66 8.76 2.93
C THR A 200 7.97 10.05 2.20
N LEU A 201 9.15 10.61 2.49
CA LEU A 201 9.77 11.71 1.76
C LEU A 201 11.24 11.38 1.53
N SER A 202 11.71 11.29 0.30
CA SER A 202 13.13 11.18 -0.03
C SER A 202 13.73 12.53 -0.41
N THR A 203 15.03 12.70 -0.14
CA THR A 203 15.76 13.93 -0.44
C THR A 203 17.03 13.64 -1.25
N ALA A 204 17.53 14.65 -1.97
CA ALA A 204 18.81 14.55 -2.70
C ALA A 204 20.02 14.31 -1.78
N GLY A 205 19.89 14.60 -0.48
CA GLY A 205 20.93 14.37 0.53
C GLY A 205 21.00 12.93 1.05
N ASN A 206 20.53 11.94 0.31
CA ASN A 206 20.49 10.53 0.69
C ASN A 206 19.69 10.24 1.97
N LEU A 207 18.57 10.97 2.18
CA LEU A 207 17.70 10.74 3.33
C LEU A 207 16.30 10.28 2.88
N VAL A 208 15.72 9.39 3.66
CA VAL A 208 14.28 9.07 3.62
C VAL A 208 13.68 9.35 4.99
N PHE A 209 12.70 10.27 5.01
CA PHE A 209 11.89 10.54 6.19
C PHE A 209 10.63 9.68 6.15
N HIS A 210 10.30 9.10 7.30
CA HIS A 210 9.16 8.19 7.45
C HIS A 210 8.45 8.46 8.78
N GLY A 211 7.15 8.63 8.72
CA GLY A 211 6.30 8.73 9.91
C GLY A 211 5.94 7.35 10.44
N THR A 212 5.95 7.14 11.73
CA THR A 212 5.63 5.86 12.34
C THR A 212 4.37 5.91 13.20
N ALA A 213 3.69 4.79 13.28
CA ALA A 213 2.47 4.62 14.05
C ALA A 213 2.68 4.81 15.56
N ASP A 214 3.86 4.49 16.07
CA ASP A 214 4.23 4.63 17.48
C ASP A 214 4.69 6.05 17.87
N GLY A 215 4.46 7.04 17.00
CA GLY A 215 4.69 8.46 17.30
C GLY A 215 6.14 8.91 17.14
N ARG A 216 6.75 8.58 16.02
CA ARG A 216 8.08 9.05 15.64
C ARG A 216 8.09 9.56 14.19
N LEU A 217 8.89 10.57 13.94
CA LEU A 217 9.40 10.90 12.61
C LEU A 217 10.85 10.44 12.56
N VAL A 218 11.19 9.58 11.63
CA VAL A 218 12.51 8.95 11.55
C VAL A 218 13.16 9.28 10.20
N ALA A 219 14.47 9.55 10.21
CA ALA A 219 15.27 9.70 9.01
C ALA A 219 16.22 8.48 8.86
N TYR A 220 16.17 7.88 7.69
CA TYR A 220 17.01 6.76 7.29
C TYR A 220 17.95 7.18 6.15
N ALA A 221 19.12 6.53 6.06
CA ALA A 221 19.93 6.57 4.86
C ALA A 221 19.18 5.91 3.70
N ALA A 222 18.98 6.63 2.61
CA ALA A 222 18.14 6.19 1.50
C ALA A 222 18.71 4.95 0.77
N ASP A 223 20.03 4.80 0.76
CA ASP A 223 20.74 3.69 0.11
C ASP A 223 20.73 2.38 0.93
N SER A 224 20.56 2.45 2.25
CA SER A 224 20.81 1.30 3.13
C SER A 224 19.76 1.03 4.21
N GLY A 225 18.82 1.95 4.43
CA GLY A 225 17.83 1.84 5.52
C GLY A 225 18.43 2.03 6.92
N LYS A 226 19.70 2.43 7.04
CA LYS A 226 20.32 2.73 8.33
C LYS A 226 19.61 3.93 8.97
N GLN A 227 19.10 3.77 10.18
CA GLN A 227 18.51 4.88 10.93
C GLN A 227 19.62 5.91 11.29
N LEU A 228 19.37 7.16 10.96
CA LEU A 228 20.31 8.27 11.19
C LEU A 228 19.81 9.24 12.25
N TRP A 229 18.47 9.41 12.34
CA TRP A 229 17.86 10.33 13.29
C TRP A 229 16.42 9.92 13.59
N GLU A 230 15.93 10.25 14.76
CA GLU A 230 14.50 10.19 15.09
C GLU A 230 14.09 11.38 15.98
N GLY A 231 12.84 11.80 15.80
CA GLY A 231 12.16 12.76 16.65
C GLY A 231 10.84 12.18 17.15
N ARG A 232 10.60 12.24 18.46
CA ARG A 232 9.32 11.84 19.03
C ARG A 232 8.24 12.86 18.74
N THR A 233 7.03 12.35 18.44
CA THR A 233 5.82 13.14 18.24
C THR A 233 4.79 12.80 19.34
N PHE A 234 3.77 13.63 19.49
CA PHE A 234 2.75 13.41 20.54
C PHE A 234 1.67 12.41 20.13
N GLY A 235 1.77 11.82 18.94
CA GLY A 235 0.85 10.83 18.42
C GLY A 235 1.40 10.21 17.16
N GLY A 236 0.72 9.19 16.62
CA GLY A 236 1.12 8.52 15.39
C GLY A 236 1.22 9.48 14.21
N VAL A 237 2.14 9.21 13.30
CA VAL A 237 2.36 10.01 12.08
C VAL A 237 1.87 9.22 10.89
N GLN A 238 0.68 9.57 10.40
CA GLN A 238 0.05 8.94 9.22
C GLN A 238 0.31 9.73 7.93
N ALA A 239 0.54 11.03 8.04
CA ALA A 239 0.78 11.92 6.91
C ALA A 239 2.16 11.64 6.28
N GLY A 240 2.27 11.92 4.97
CA GLY A 240 3.57 12.02 4.32
C GLY A 240 4.29 13.28 4.77
N PRO A 241 5.59 13.20 5.14
CA PRO A 241 6.39 14.39 5.39
C PRO A 241 6.55 15.25 4.14
N VAL A 242 6.72 16.54 4.32
CA VAL A 242 7.02 17.49 3.24
C VAL A 242 8.29 18.27 3.57
N SER A 243 9.03 18.67 2.53
CA SER A 243 10.22 19.52 2.68
C SER A 243 9.95 20.90 2.07
N TYR A 244 10.39 21.94 2.77
CA TYR A 244 10.35 23.33 2.28
C TYR A 244 11.57 24.10 2.79
N ALA A 245 11.83 25.26 2.23
CA ALA A 245 12.92 26.12 2.64
C ALA A 245 12.40 27.52 2.98
N VAL A 246 12.97 28.12 4.05
CA VAL A 246 12.77 29.52 4.44
C VAL A 246 14.14 30.12 4.68
N ASP A 247 14.44 31.25 4.03
CA ASP A 247 15.72 31.97 4.14
C ASP A 247 16.95 31.05 3.97
N GLY A 248 16.89 30.14 2.98
CA GLY A 248 17.96 29.19 2.67
C GLY A 248 18.10 28.03 3.66
N ARG A 249 17.28 27.95 4.71
CA ARG A 249 17.25 26.85 5.65
C ARG A 249 16.14 25.85 5.31
N GLN A 250 16.50 24.57 5.19
CA GLN A 250 15.56 23.49 4.92
C GLN A 250 14.83 23.06 6.19
N TYR A 251 13.54 22.79 6.04
CA TYR A 251 12.66 22.25 7.07
C TYR A 251 11.95 21.02 6.57
N ILE A 252 11.65 20.09 7.50
CA ILE A 252 10.78 18.95 7.28
C ILE A 252 9.57 19.14 8.20
N ALA A 253 8.37 19.05 7.62
CA ALA A 253 7.12 19.12 8.37
C ALA A 253 6.25 17.90 8.09
N THR A 254 5.47 17.48 9.09
CA THR A 254 4.49 16.41 8.96
C THR A 254 3.27 16.67 9.85
N GLY A 255 2.12 16.15 9.45
CA GLY A 255 0.92 16.12 10.30
C GLY A 255 1.02 14.99 11.32
N ILE A 256 0.59 15.25 12.54
CA ILE A 256 0.55 14.29 13.64
C ILE A 256 -0.91 13.96 13.93
N GLY A 257 -1.22 12.70 14.13
CA GLY A 257 -2.54 12.22 14.53
C GLY A 257 -2.95 10.95 13.81
N TRP A 258 -3.98 10.34 14.34
CA TRP A 258 -4.64 9.17 13.78
C TRP A 258 -5.89 9.60 13.04
N GLY A 259 -6.11 9.08 11.83
CA GLY A 259 -7.29 9.40 11.03
C GLY A 259 -7.88 8.17 10.36
N GLY A 260 -9.20 8.24 10.11
CA GLY A 260 -9.93 7.23 9.32
C GLY A 260 -9.84 5.81 9.84
N GLY A 261 -9.91 4.85 8.93
CA GLY A 261 -9.87 3.41 9.23
C GLY A 261 -8.57 2.95 9.88
N HIS A 262 -7.46 3.62 9.60
CA HIS A 262 -6.16 3.28 10.21
C HIS A 262 -6.16 3.52 11.72
N GLY A 263 -6.71 4.64 12.17
CA GLY A 263 -6.84 4.94 13.60
C GLY A 263 -7.73 3.93 14.32
N ALA A 264 -8.83 3.51 13.68
CA ALA A 264 -9.74 2.52 14.25
C ALA A 264 -9.10 1.11 14.38
N ALA A 265 -8.09 0.81 13.57
CA ALA A 265 -7.38 -0.47 13.61
C ALA A 265 -6.26 -0.52 14.67
N MET A 266 -6.01 0.58 15.38
CA MET A 266 -4.97 0.63 16.39
C MET A 266 -5.48 0.16 17.77
N PRO A 267 -4.61 -0.48 18.59
CA PRO A 267 -4.89 -0.66 20.00
C PRO A 267 -5.26 0.70 20.61
N ASP A 268 -6.22 0.75 21.48
CA ASP A 268 -6.71 1.98 22.13
C ASP A 268 -7.42 3.01 21.22
N GLY A 269 -7.80 2.60 19.99
CA GLY A 269 -8.51 3.45 19.04
C GLY A 269 -7.75 4.72 18.66
N GLY A 270 -6.41 4.68 18.73
CA GLY A 270 -5.54 5.78 18.33
C GLY A 270 -5.54 6.97 19.32
N LYS A 271 -5.79 6.73 20.59
CA LYS A 271 -5.73 7.74 21.68
C LYS A 271 -4.30 8.07 22.09
#